data_46c01f50caf0efb33689718bd38168ea
#
_entry.id   46c01f50caf0efb33689718bd38168ea
#
_cell.length_a   1.000
_cell.length_b   1.000
_cell.length_c   1.000
_cell.angle_alpha   90.00
_cell.angle_beta   90.00
_cell.angle_gamma   90.00
#
_symmetry.space_group_name_H-M   'P 1'
#
loop_
_entity.id
_entity.type
_entity.pdbx_description
1 polymer ?
#
loop_
_entity_poly.entity_id
_entity_poly.type
_entity_poly.pdbx_seq_one_letter_code
_entity_poly.pdbx_strand_id
1 'polypeptide(L)'
;MQLADMEHSTEILYNKTEVFCSAVHRFGSDALLLARFAEPKRLQRAADLCSGCGIVSLEWHDRGHRGPCAAIELQPEASALLSEALTAQNIDHINPCCTDLRTFREGEGSFDLCACNPPYFTAGEQAADRA
;
A
#
# COMPACT_ATOMS: atom_id res chain seq x y z
N MET A 1 4.91 -2.17 -16.92
CA MET A 1 5.76 -3.31 -16.53
C MET A 1 4.90 -4.47 -16.04
N GLN A 2 5.20 -5.65 -16.50
CA GLN A 2 4.52 -6.85 -16.01
C GLN A 2 5.26 -7.38 -14.78
N LEU A 3 4.54 -7.94 -13.83
CA LEU A 3 5.16 -8.54 -12.65
C LEU A 3 6.12 -9.66 -13.03
N ALA A 4 5.82 -10.40 -14.10
CA ALA A 4 6.68 -11.47 -14.59
C ALA A 4 8.08 -10.97 -14.97
N ASP A 5 8.21 -9.67 -15.30
CA ASP A 5 9.47 -9.06 -15.67
C ASP A 5 10.22 -8.48 -14.48
N MET A 6 9.69 -8.64 -13.28
CA MET A 6 10.21 -8.03 -12.07
C MET A 6 10.45 -9.09 -11.01
N GLU A 7 11.70 -9.17 -10.54
CA GLU A 7 12.00 -10.06 -9.41
C GLU A 7 11.24 -9.61 -8.18
N HIS A 8 10.56 -10.53 -7.57
CA HIS A 8 9.83 -10.25 -6.35
C HIS A 8 9.86 -11.43 -5.40
N SER A 9 9.61 -11.14 -4.13
CA SER A 9 9.42 -12.14 -3.10
C SER A 9 8.03 -11.98 -2.51
N THR A 10 7.56 -13.01 -1.83
CA THR A 10 6.25 -12.99 -1.19
C THR A 10 6.42 -13.09 0.32
N GLU A 11 5.84 -12.13 1.03
CA GLU A 11 5.73 -12.18 2.47
C GLU A 11 4.30 -12.57 2.82
N ILE A 12 4.13 -13.38 3.86
CA ILE A 12 2.82 -13.88 4.25
C ILE A 12 2.44 -13.32 5.60
N LEU A 13 1.30 -12.64 5.67
CA LEU A 13 0.81 -12.04 6.90
C LEU A 13 0.15 -13.09 7.81
N TYR A 14 -0.21 -12.68 9.01
CA TYR A 14 -0.68 -13.59 10.05
C TYR A 14 -1.85 -14.47 9.60
N ASN A 15 -2.83 -13.88 8.91
CA ASN A 15 -4.00 -14.62 8.40
C ASN A 15 -3.85 -14.99 6.93
N LYS A 16 -2.62 -15.16 6.47
CA LYS A 16 -2.27 -15.72 5.15
C LYS A 16 -2.40 -14.78 3.96
N THR A 17 -2.73 -13.51 4.17
CA THR A 17 -2.69 -12.54 3.08
C THR A 17 -1.25 -12.39 2.60
N GLU A 18 -1.05 -12.35 1.30
CA GLU A 18 0.27 -12.25 0.70
C GLU A 18 0.60 -10.83 0.28
N VAL A 19 1.84 -10.44 0.52
CA VAL A 19 2.38 -9.15 0.12
C VAL A 19 3.53 -9.41 -0.84
N PHE A 20 3.50 -8.80 -2.02
CA PHE A 20 4.57 -8.95 -2.99
C PHE A 20 5.57 -7.82 -2.81
N CYS A 21 6.83 -8.17 -2.63
CA CYS A 21 7.93 -7.22 -2.38
C CYS A 21 9.02 -7.39 -3.40
N SER A 22 9.81 -6.33 -3.64
CA SER A 22 11.02 -6.40 -4.43
C SER A 22 12.20 -5.93 -3.60
N ALA A 23 13.41 -5.96 -4.16
CA ALA A 23 14.59 -5.48 -3.46
C ALA A 23 14.46 -4.01 -3.07
N VAL A 24 13.75 -3.22 -3.87
CA VAL A 24 13.57 -1.78 -3.67
C VAL A 24 12.29 -1.48 -2.88
N HIS A 25 11.22 -2.21 -3.16
CA HIS A 25 9.90 -1.96 -2.57
C HIS A 25 9.57 -3.04 -1.56
N ARG A 26 9.95 -2.79 -0.33
CA ARG A 26 9.72 -3.66 0.81
C ARG A 26 9.10 -2.86 1.95
N PHE A 27 8.85 -3.53 3.05
CA PHE A 27 8.31 -2.87 4.23
C PHE A 27 9.08 -3.30 5.49
N GLY A 28 8.99 -2.46 6.52
CA GLY A 28 9.55 -2.77 7.82
C GLY A 28 8.47 -2.89 8.88
N SER A 29 8.88 -3.13 10.11
CA SER A 29 7.95 -3.27 11.24
C SER A 29 7.19 -1.99 11.53
N ASP A 30 7.74 -0.82 11.17
CA ASP A 30 7.05 0.45 11.36
C ASP A 30 5.74 0.54 10.58
N ALA A 31 5.70 -0.01 9.37
CA ALA A 31 4.48 -0.05 8.57
C ALA A 31 3.41 -0.93 9.22
N LEU A 32 3.82 -2.06 9.76
CA LEU A 32 2.89 -2.96 10.46
C LEU A 32 2.36 -2.31 11.74
N LEU A 33 3.22 -1.63 12.49
CA LEU A 33 2.80 -0.92 13.69
C LEU A 33 1.81 0.18 13.35
N LEU A 34 2.07 0.94 12.28
CA LEU A 34 1.15 1.97 11.83
C LEU A 34 -0.21 1.39 11.48
N ALA A 35 -0.23 0.29 10.72
CA ALA A 35 -1.48 -0.35 10.31
C ALA A 35 -2.30 -0.82 11.51
N ARG A 36 -1.65 -1.28 12.56
CA ARG A 36 -2.33 -1.76 13.77
C ARG A 36 -2.76 -0.61 14.69
N PHE A 37 -1.97 0.47 14.71
CA PHE A 37 -2.30 1.64 15.50
C PHE A 37 -3.48 2.41 14.90
N ALA A 38 -3.48 2.58 13.59
CA ALA A 38 -4.53 3.29 12.86
C ALA A 38 -5.29 2.28 12.00
N GLU A 39 -6.21 1.57 12.61
CA GLU A 39 -6.92 0.49 11.95
C GLU A 39 -8.37 0.88 11.67
N PRO A 40 -8.84 0.77 10.42
CA PRO A 40 -10.23 1.07 10.11
C PRO A 40 -11.15 -0.02 10.67
N LYS A 41 -12.37 0.35 10.98
CA LYS A 41 -13.41 -0.62 11.26
C LYS A 41 -13.74 -1.36 9.96
N ARG A 42 -14.35 -2.52 10.09
CA ARG A 42 -14.50 -3.47 9.00
C ARG A 42 -15.00 -2.87 7.68
N LEU A 43 -15.96 -1.96 7.70
CA LEU A 43 -16.56 -1.40 6.49
C LEU A 43 -16.30 0.08 6.28
N GLN A 44 -15.42 0.69 7.07
CA GLN A 44 -15.07 2.10 6.89
C GLN A 44 -14.29 2.31 5.60
N ARG A 45 -14.39 3.52 5.04
CA ARG A 45 -13.58 3.92 3.89
C ARG A 45 -12.22 4.36 4.40
N ALA A 46 -11.18 3.77 3.84
CA ALA A 46 -9.82 4.05 4.26
C ALA A 46 -8.93 4.46 3.09
N ALA A 47 -7.90 5.23 3.40
CA ALA A 47 -6.88 5.58 2.42
C ALA A 47 -5.50 5.27 2.98
N ASP A 48 -4.70 4.59 2.18
CA ASP A 48 -3.32 4.24 2.47
C ASP A 48 -2.46 5.16 1.61
N LEU A 49 -1.97 6.23 2.21
CA LEU A 49 -1.23 7.27 1.51
C LEU A 49 0.25 6.89 1.48
N CYS A 50 0.88 7.00 0.31
CA CYS A 50 2.25 6.51 0.08
C CYS A 50 2.32 5.00 0.32
N SER A 51 1.46 4.25 -0.37
CA SER A 51 1.21 2.85 -0.02
C SER A 51 2.37 1.90 -0.32
N GLY A 52 3.34 2.29 -1.15
CA GLY A 52 4.43 1.40 -1.53
C GLY A 52 3.89 0.12 -2.13
N CYS A 53 4.36 -1.02 -1.64
CA CYS A 53 3.86 -2.33 -2.08
C CYS A 53 2.49 -2.68 -1.48
N GLY A 54 1.90 -1.76 -0.71
CA GLY A 54 0.55 -1.95 -0.19
C GLY A 54 0.47 -2.63 1.15
N ILE A 55 1.55 -2.65 1.91
CA ILE A 55 1.59 -3.39 3.19
C ILE A 55 0.51 -2.93 4.17
N VAL A 56 0.28 -1.61 4.30
CA VAL A 56 -0.72 -1.13 5.26
C VAL A 56 -2.12 -1.58 4.83
N SER A 57 -2.48 -1.40 3.57
CA SER A 57 -3.76 -1.85 3.02
C SER A 57 -3.96 -3.35 3.19
N LEU A 58 -2.92 -4.13 2.91
CA LEU A 58 -2.99 -5.60 3.00
C LEU A 58 -3.03 -6.07 4.44
N GLU A 59 -2.32 -5.40 5.35
CA GLU A 59 -2.41 -5.74 6.77
C GLU A 59 -3.82 -5.45 7.31
N TRP A 60 -4.43 -4.33 6.91
CA TRP A 60 -5.82 -4.05 7.26
C TRP A 60 -6.74 -5.17 6.75
N HIS A 61 -6.55 -5.57 5.48
CA HIS A 61 -7.34 -6.67 4.90
C HIS A 61 -7.14 -7.96 5.68
N ASP A 62 -5.90 -8.30 6.00
CA ASP A 62 -5.56 -9.50 6.73
C ASP A 62 -6.22 -9.52 8.12
N ARG A 63 -6.43 -8.35 8.70
CA ARG A 63 -7.06 -8.18 10.01
C ARG A 63 -8.58 -8.00 9.94
N GLY A 64 -9.15 -8.05 8.75
CA GLY A 64 -10.61 -8.08 8.59
C GLY A 64 -11.26 -6.89 7.90
N HIS A 65 -10.48 -5.87 7.49
CA HIS A 65 -11.05 -4.72 6.78
C HIS A 65 -11.60 -5.15 5.43
N ARG A 66 -12.82 -4.73 5.12
CA ARG A 66 -13.50 -5.06 3.84
C ARG A 66 -14.12 -3.85 3.18
N GLY A 67 -14.09 -2.68 3.81
CA GLY A 67 -14.58 -1.45 3.20
C GLY A 67 -13.66 -0.95 2.08
N PRO A 68 -14.12 0.03 1.30
CA PRO A 68 -13.29 0.57 0.21
C PRO A 68 -11.98 1.14 0.73
N CYS A 69 -10.89 0.84 0.05
CA CYS A 69 -9.56 1.30 0.43
C CYS A 69 -8.84 1.85 -0.81
N ALA A 70 -8.42 3.11 -0.76
CA ALA A 70 -7.60 3.70 -1.81
C ALA A 70 -6.13 3.60 -1.39
N ALA A 71 -5.33 2.93 -2.19
CA ALA A 71 -3.89 2.79 -1.94
C ALA A 71 -3.15 3.66 -2.96
N ILE A 72 -2.63 4.79 -2.50
CA ILE A 72 -2.06 5.82 -3.35
C ILE A 72 -0.54 5.73 -3.35
N GLU A 73 0.04 5.52 -4.51
CA GLU A 73 1.48 5.38 -4.66
C GLU A 73 1.94 6.02 -5.97
N LEU A 74 3.00 6.84 -5.89
CA LEU A 74 3.57 7.53 -7.04
C LEU A 74 4.35 6.60 -7.96
N GLN A 75 5.03 5.61 -7.41
CA GLN A 75 5.94 4.76 -8.17
C GLN A 75 5.21 3.59 -8.83
N PRO A 76 5.27 3.50 -10.18
CA PRO A 76 4.52 2.47 -10.89
C PRO A 76 4.89 1.03 -10.51
N GLU A 77 6.16 0.76 -10.23
CA GLU A 77 6.60 -0.59 -9.88
C GLU A 77 6.02 -1.04 -8.54
N ALA A 78 5.98 -0.13 -7.56
CA ALA A 78 5.39 -0.44 -6.27
C ALA A 78 3.88 -0.67 -6.40
N SER A 79 3.20 0.19 -7.15
CA SER A 79 1.76 0.06 -7.39
C SER A 79 1.45 -1.25 -8.13
N ALA A 80 2.33 -1.66 -9.06
CA ALA A 80 2.16 -2.92 -9.79
C ALA A 80 2.28 -4.13 -8.87
N LEU A 81 3.18 -4.10 -7.88
CA LEU A 81 3.30 -5.19 -6.90
C LEU A 81 1.99 -5.38 -6.15
N LEU A 82 1.39 -4.28 -5.71
CA LEU A 82 0.10 -4.35 -5.03
C LEU A 82 -1.00 -4.87 -5.95
N SER A 83 -1.08 -4.32 -7.15
CA SER A 83 -2.09 -4.74 -8.14
C SER A 83 -2.04 -6.25 -8.39
N GLU A 84 -0.84 -6.78 -8.57
CA GLU A 84 -0.68 -8.21 -8.82
C GLU A 84 -1.04 -9.05 -7.59
N ALA A 85 -0.68 -8.58 -6.40
CA ALA A 85 -1.05 -9.29 -5.17
C ALA A 85 -2.56 -9.34 -4.99
N LEU A 86 -3.25 -8.23 -5.30
CA LEU A 86 -4.72 -8.17 -5.20
C LEU A 86 -5.38 -9.12 -6.19
N THR A 87 -4.90 -9.14 -7.43
CA THR A 87 -5.42 -10.01 -8.46
C THR A 87 -5.21 -11.48 -8.10
N ALA A 88 -4.00 -11.82 -7.65
CA ALA A 88 -3.66 -13.20 -7.30
C ALA A 88 -4.52 -13.75 -6.18
N GLN A 89 -5.01 -12.88 -5.29
CA GLN A 89 -5.76 -13.29 -4.11
C GLN A 89 -7.25 -12.95 -4.18
N ASN A 90 -7.71 -12.44 -5.31
CA ASN A 90 -9.11 -12.04 -5.51
C ASN A 90 -9.58 -11.01 -4.48
N ILE A 91 -8.73 -10.05 -4.15
CA ILE A 91 -9.05 -8.95 -3.25
C ILE A 91 -9.53 -7.77 -4.11
N ASP A 92 -10.78 -7.37 -3.96
CA ASP A 92 -11.40 -6.39 -4.85
C ASP A 92 -11.81 -5.07 -4.19
N HIS A 93 -11.66 -4.94 -2.87
CA HIS A 93 -12.04 -3.70 -2.18
C HIS A 93 -10.88 -2.70 -2.02
N ILE A 94 -9.66 -3.10 -2.33
CA ILE A 94 -8.49 -2.22 -2.33
C ILE A 94 -8.24 -1.76 -3.75
N ASN A 95 -8.16 -0.45 -3.94
CA ASN A 95 -7.96 0.15 -5.26
C ASN A 95 -6.59 0.82 -5.35
N PRO A 96 -5.64 0.24 -6.09
CA PRO A 96 -4.34 0.88 -6.28
C PRO A 96 -4.50 2.12 -7.17
N CYS A 97 -3.98 3.25 -6.69
CA CYS A 97 -4.03 4.51 -7.43
C CYS A 97 -2.59 4.97 -7.66
N CYS A 98 -2.08 4.75 -8.88
CA CYS A 98 -0.71 5.17 -9.22
C CYS A 98 -0.74 6.64 -9.62
N THR A 99 -0.61 7.52 -8.64
CA THR A 99 -0.71 8.95 -8.87
C THR A 99 0.03 9.71 -7.78
N ASP A 100 0.18 11.02 -8.01
CA ASP A 100 0.79 11.92 -7.04
C ASP A 100 -0.26 12.27 -5.97
N LEU A 101 0.07 12.00 -4.71
CA LEU A 101 -0.80 12.29 -3.59
C LEU A 101 -1.23 13.76 -3.56
N ARG A 102 -0.34 14.67 -3.98
CA ARG A 102 -0.63 16.10 -3.97
C ARG A 102 -1.77 16.51 -4.89
N THR A 103 -2.05 15.71 -5.91
CA THR A 103 -3.11 15.96 -6.88
C THR A 103 -4.29 15.01 -6.78
N PHE A 104 -4.22 14.05 -5.87
CA PHE A 104 -5.30 13.09 -5.69
C PHE A 104 -6.49 13.77 -5.00
N ARG A 105 -7.64 13.73 -5.63
CA ARG A 105 -8.87 14.36 -5.10
C ARG A 105 -10.06 13.43 -5.06
N GLU A 106 -9.91 12.24 -5.65
CA GLU A 106 -10.99 11.26 -5.72
C GLU A 106 -11.41 10.85 -4.31
N GLY A 107 -12.68 10.96 -4.01
CA GLY A 107 -13.20 10.61 -2.69
C GLY A 107 -12.85 11.60 -1.59
N GLU A 108 -12.35 12.80 -1.94
CA GLU A 108 -11.98 13.81 -0.97
C GLU A 108 -13.14 14.09 -0.01
N GLY A 109 -12.83 14.06 1.29
CA GLY A 109 -13.82 14.28 2.34
C GLY A 109 -14.67 13.06 2.69
N SER A 110 -14.50 11.94 2.01
CA SER A 110 -15.31 10.75 2.24
C SER A 110 -14.60 9.64 3.03
N PHE A 111 -13.31 9.78 3.30
CA PHE A 111 -12.57 8.76 4.02
C PHE A 111 -12.78 8.86 5.51
N ASP A 112 -12.99 7.72 6.15
CA ASP A 112 -13.13 7.63 7.61
C ASP A 112 -11.77 7.57 8.29
N LEU A 113 -10.79 6.99 7.62
CA LEU A 113 -9.43 6.85 8.15
C LEU A 113 -8.42 6.98 7.04
N CYS A 114 -7.37 7.76 7.30
CA CYS A 114 -6.22 7.87 6.41
C CYS A 114 -4.96 7.56 7.20
N ALA A 115 -4.09 6.74 6.66
CA ALA A 115 -2.77 6.49 7.22
C ALA A 115 -1.71 6.83 6.19
N CYS A 116 -0.58 7.32 6.64
CA CYS A 116 0.52 7.70 5.77
C CYS A 116 1.83 7.20 6.35
N ASN A 117 2.54 6.38 5.58
CA ASN A 117 3.88 5.92 5.92
C ASN A 117 4.84 6.44 4.86
N PRO A 118 5.21 7.74 4.90
CA PRO A 118 6.02 8.34 3.85
C PRO A 118 7.45 7.79 3.87
N PRO A 119 8.15 7.86 2.74
CA PRO A 119 9.56 7.47 2.73
C PRO A 119 10.38 8.45 3.56
N TYR A 120 11.45 7.94 4.18
CA TYR A 120 12.36 8.74 5.00
C TYR A 120 13.73 8.76 4.33
N PHE A 121 14.32 9.96 4.23
CA PHE A 121 15.62 10.14 3.64
C PHE A 121 16.53 10.91 4.60
N THR A 122 17.81 10.54 4.62
CA THR A 122 18.81 11.34 5.29
C THR A 122 19.16 12.55 4.42
N ALA A 123 19.91 13.51 4.97
CA ALA A 123 20.28 14.72 4.23
C ALA A 123 21.00 14.46 2.92
N GLY A 124 21.74 13.35 2.81
CA GLY A 124 22.47 13.00 1.59
C GLY A 124 21.65 12.19 0.61
N GLU A 125 20.48 11.74 1.00
CA GLU A 125 19.60 10.96 0.13
C GLU A 125 18.62 11.91 -0.54
N GLN A 126 18.38 11.71 -1.79
CA GLN A 126 17.57 12.64 -2.55
C GLN A 126 16.22 12.09 -2.94
N ALA A 127 15.22 12.95 -2.83
CA ALA A 127 13.97 12.67 -3.47
C ALA A 127 14.15 12.46 -4.98
N ALA A 128 15.24 12.95 -5.53
CA ALA A 128 15.59 12.75 -6.95
C ALA A 128 15.74 11.26 -7.29
N ASP A 129 16.18 10.46 -6.34
CA ASP A 129 16.29 9.01 -6.54
C ASP A 129 14.92 8.35 -6.70
N ARG A 130 13.88 9.07 -6.37
CA ARG A 130 12.51 8.61 -6.47
C ARG A 130 11.73 9.24 -7.61
N ALA A 131 12.28 10.25 -8.22
CA ALA A 131 11.58 11.04 -9.23
C ALA A 131 11.29 10.26 -10.52
#